data_76e92a5045cb8f0491f32fb15e67ac45
#
_entry.id   76e92a5045cb8f0491f32fb15e67ac45
#
_cell.length_a   1.000
_cell.length_b   1.000
_cell.length_c   1.000
_cell.angle_alpha   90.00
_cell.angle_beta   90.00
_cell.angle_gamma   90.00
#
_symmetry.space_group_name_H-M   'P 1'
#
loop_
_entity.id
_entity.type
_entity.pdbx_description
1 polymer ?
#
loop_
_entity_poly.entity_id
_entity_poly.type
_entity_poly.pdbx_seq_one_letter_code
_entity_poly.pdbx_strand_id
1 'polypeptide(L)'
;SEMCIRDSVYVTHDQEEALTMSDTIVVMNQGYIQQIGTPEDIYNEPQNAFVADFIGDSNILDGIMIEDRLVEILGAKFECVDVGFGKNKPVDVVIRPEDIDLVKPEEGTIHGRVTHLIFKGVHYEMEVAVNGFELLVHSTDLFPVGQEVGIHVDPFDIQIMNKPESEDEEAAAIEE
;
A
#
# COMPACT_ATOMS: atom_id res chain seq x y z
N SER A 1 -33.47 30.00 -10.24
CA SER A 1 -33.51 28.55 -10.36
C SER A 1 -33.05 27.94 -9.03
N GLU A 2 -33.95 27.27 -8.36
CA GLU A 2 -33.61 26.53 -7.15
C GLU A 2 -32.72 25.31 -7.55
N MET A 3 -31.44 25.39 -7.23
CA MET A 3 -30.59 24.20 -7.24
C MET A 3 -31.04 23.32 -6.07
N CYS A 4 -31.80 22.27 -6.37
CA CYS A 4 -32.02 21.18 -5.42
C CYS A 4 -30.71 20.47 -5.21
N ILE A 5 -29.97 20.81 -4.16
CA ILE A 5 -28.86 20.01 -3.66
C ILE A 5 -29.50 18.76 -3.06
N ARG A 6 -29.35 17.64 -3.73
CA ARG A 6 -29.76 16.33 -3.20
C ARG A 6 -28.53 15.69 -2.60
N ASP A 7 -28.51 15.64 -1.27
CA ASP A 7 -27.58 14.79 -0.57
C ASP A 7 -28.04 13.33 -0.75
N SER A 8 -27.16 12.48 -1.25
CA SER A 8 -27.41 11.06 -1.40
C SER A 8 -26.30 10.25 -0.76
N VAL A 9 -26.67 9.15 -0.13
CA VAL A 9 -25.74 8.17 0.42
C VAL A 9 -25.82 6.91 -0.44
N TYR A 10 -24.67 6.47 -0.92
CA TYR A 10 -24.51 5.27 -1.72
C TYR A 10 -23.61 4.27 -0.98
N VAL A 11 -24.13 3.06 -0.77
CA VAL A 11 -23.37 2.01 -0.12
C VAL A 11 -22.88 1.03 -1.18
N THR A 12 -21.58 0.82 -1.23
CA THR A 12 -20.95 -0.08 -2.19
C THR A 12 -19.75 -0.78 -1.57
N HIS A 13 -19.41 -1.95 -2.08
CA HIS A 13 -18.14 -2.63 -1.82
C HIS A 13 -17.18 -2.54 -3.01
N ASP A 14 -17.55 -1.80 -4.04
CA ASP A 14 -16.70 -1.52 -5.20
C ASP A 14 -15.90 -0.23 -4.98
N GLN A 15 -14.59 -0.38 -4.84
CA GLN A 15 -13.68 0.74 -4.57
C GLN A 15 -13.65 1.75 -5.70
N GLU A 16 -13.69 1.30 -6.96
CA GLU A 16 -13.67 2.18 -8.12
C GLU A 16 -14.93 3.05 -8.18
N GLU A 17 -16.10 2.48 -7.91
CA GLU A 17 -17.34 3.27 -7.78
C GLU A 17 -17.25 4.30 -6.68
N ALA A 18 -16.76 3.93 -5.50
CA ALA A 18 -16.60 4.84 -4.38
C ALA A 18 -15.67 6.01 -4.74
N LEU A 19 -14.53 5.73 -5.34
CA LEU A 19 -13.53 6.74 -5.71
C LEU A 19 -14.00 7.68 -6.82
N THR A 20 -14.79 7.19 -7.77
CA THR A 20 -15.18 7.97 -8.95
C THR A 20 -16.50 8.73 -8.79
N MET A 21 -17.40 8.26 -7.93
CA MET A 21 -18.76 8.80 -7.80
C MET A 21 -19.01 9.63 -6.54
N SER A 22 -18.10 9.61 -5.59
CA SER A 22 -18.33 10.22 -4.27
C SER A 22 -17.58 11.53 -4.09
N ASP A 23 -18.20 12.47 -3.39
CA ASP A 23 -17.53 13.67 -2.89
C ASP A 23 -16.82 13.40 -1.56
N THR A 24 -17.43 12.57 -0.73
CA THR A 24 -16.90 12.11 0.56
C THR A 24 -17.07 10.61 0.67
N ILE A 25 -16.03 9.93 1.09
CA ILE A 25 -16.02 8.48 1.31
C ILE A 25 -15.94 8.20 2.80
N VAL A 26 -16.77 7.27 3.25
CA VAL A 26 -16.69 6.67 4.59
C VAL A 26 -16.30 5.21 4.43
N VAL A 27 -15.12 4.84 4.87
CA VAL A 27 -14.66 3.45 4.87
C VAL A 27 -15.05 2.81 6.19
N MET A 28 -15.76 1.71 6.12
CA MET A 28 -16.25 0.97 7.30
C MET A 28 -15.76 -0.47 7.26
N ASN A 29 -15.50 -1.02 8.43
CA ASN A 29 -15.21 -2.44 8.62
C ASN A 29 -15.84 -2.92 9.93
N GLN A 30 -16.59 -4.02 9.88
CA GLN A 30 -17.25 -4.65 11.03
C GLN A 30 -18.07 -3.65 11.89
N GLY A 31 -18.75 -2.70 11.24
CA GLY A 31 -19.58 -1.70 11.92
C GLY A 31 -18.84 -0.49 12.45
N TYR A 32 -17.51 -0.44 12.30
CA TYR A 32 -16.68 0.69 12.73
C TYR A 32 -16.22 1.53 11.54
N ILE A 33 -16.22 2.85 11.73
CA ILE A 33 -15.67 3.77 10.75
C ILE A 33 -14.15 3.72 10.84
N GLN A 34 -13.51 3.41 9.71
CA GLN A 34 -12.06 3.36 9.59
C GLN A 34 -11.46 4.70 9.18
N GLN A 35 -12.12 5.37 8.25
CA GLN A 35 -11.69 6.69 7.77
C GLN A 35 -12.84 7.40 7.07
N ILE A 36 -12.84 8.73 7.14
CA ILE A 36 -13.72 9.61 6.38
C ILE A 36 -12.85 10.64 5.68
N GLY A 37 -13.08 10.86 4.40
CA GLY A 37 -12.35 11.85 3.63
C GLY A 37 -12.79 11.94 2.17
N THR A 38 -12.12 12.79 1.42
CA THR A 38 -12.29 12.85 -0.03
C THR A 38 -11.68 11.61 -0.67
N PRO A 39 -12.06 11.27 -1.92
CA PRO A 39 -11.41 10.17 -2.65
C PRO A 39 -9.88 10.28 -2.67
N GLU A 40 -9.37 11.48 -2.87
CA GLU A 40 -7.92 11.72 -2.90
C GLU A 40 -7.26 11.48 -1.54
N ASP A 41 -7.89 11.93 -0.44
CA ASP A 41 -7.37 11.72 0.91
C ASP A 41 -7.34 10.22 1.27
N ILE A 42 -8.42 9.53 0.96
CA ILE A 42 -8.54 8.09 1.24
C ILE A 42 -7.49 7.28 0.48
N TYR A 43 -7.25 7.64 -0.78
CA TYR A 43 -6.27 6.94 -1.62
C TYR A 43 -4.82 7.28 -1.27
N ASN A 44 -4.52 8.57 -1.10
CA ASN A 44 -3.15 9.05 -0.91
C ASN A 44 -2.68 9.00 0.54
N GLU A 45 -3.60 9.17 1.49
CA GLU A 45 -3.31 9.23 2.93
C GLU A 45 -4.19 8.27 3.74
N PRO A 46 -4.17 6.96 3.46
CA PRO A 46 -4.93 6.00 4.25
C PRO A 46 -4.44 5.99 5.70
N GLN A 47 -5.38 5.94 6.65
CA GLN A 47 -5.07 6.01 8.07
C GLN A 47 -4.55 4.69 8.65
N ASN A 48 -4.88 3.57 8.02
CA ASN A 48 -4.40 2.26 8.43
C ASN A 48 -4.26 1.31 7.23
N ALA A 49 -3.66 0.15 7.48
CA ALA A 49 -3.42 -0.85 6.45
C ALA A 49 -4.71 -1.37 5.80
N PHE A 50 -5.79 -1.52 6.58
CA PHE A 50 -7.09 -1.94 6.04
C PHE A 50 -7.61 -0.96 4.98
N VAL A 51 -7.61 0.33 5.25
CA VAL A 51 -8.05 1.35 4.29
C VAL A 51 -7.17 1.33 3.04
N ALA A 52 -5.85 1.24 3.23
CA ALA A 52 -4.90 1.19 2.12
C ALA A 52 -5.16 0.01 1.19
N ASP A 53 -5.34 -1.19 1.74
CA ASP A 53 -5.59 -2.42 1.00
C ASP A 53 -6.99 -2.44 0.38
N PHE A 54 -7.99 -1.98 1.12
CA PHE A 54 -9.38 -1.94 0.65
C PHE A 54 -9.58 -1.02 -0.56
N ILE A 55 -8.88 0.12 -0.59
CA ILE A 55 -9.02 1.13 -1.66
C ILE A 55 -8.27 0.77 -2.94
N GLY A 56 -7.24 -0.01 -2.86
CA GLY A 56 -6.47 -0.45 -4.01
C GLY A 56 -5.40 -1.46 -3.62
N ASP A 57 -4.92 -2.21 -4.59
CA ASP A 57 -3.86 -3.17 -4.36
C ASP A 57 -2.66 -2.50 -3.67
N SER A 58 -2.18 -3.13 -2.62
CA SER A 58 -1.05 -2.65 -1.84
C SER A 58 -0.19 -3.80 -1.37
N ASN A 59 1.10 -3.54 -1.24
CA ASN A 59 1.98 -4.40 -0.48
C ASN A 59 1.97 -3.91 0.96
N ILE A 60 1.55 -4.75 1.88
CA ILE A 60 1.56 -4.47 3.31
C ILE A 60 2.59 -5.38 3.95
N LEU A 61 3.61 -4.79 4.53
CA LEU A 61 4.75 -5.49 5.10
C LEU A 61 4.93 -5.12 6.56
N ASP A 62 5.41 -6.07 7.33
CA ASP A 62 5.92 -5.78 8.66
C ASP A 62 7.26 -5.06 8.54
N GLY A 63 7.41 -3.97 9.27
CA GLY A 63 8.64 -3.22 9.31
C GLY A 63 9.02 -2.81 10.73
N ILE A 64 10.24 -2.35 10.87
CA ILE A 64 10.74 -1.76 12.12
C ILE A 64 11.25 -0.37 11.80
N MET A 65 10.61 0.63 12.37
CA MET A 65 11.08 2.01 12.28
C MET A 65 12.32 2.15 13.17
N ILE A 66 13.50 2.15 12.56
CA ILE A 66 14.78 2.17 13.28
C ILE A 66 14.97 3.53 13.94
N GLU A 67 14.75 4.57 13.17
CA GLU A 67 14.80 5.98 13.60
C GLU A 67 14.01 6.82 12.56
N ASP A 68 13.92 8.12 12.78
CA ASP A 68 13.29 9.02 11.83
C ASP A 68 13.91 8.85 10.44
N ARG A 69 13.06 8.71 9.45
CA ARG A 69 13.41 8.55 8.02
C ARG A 69 14.16 7.25 7.67
N LEU A 70 14.13 6.25 8.54
CA LEU A 70 14.78 4.96 8.28
C LEU A 70 13.93 3.80 8.79
N VAL A 71 13.52 2.93 7.89
CA VAL A 71 12.70 1.74 8.19
C VAL A 71 13.40 0.48 7.69
N GLU A 72 13.37 -0.59 8.48
CA GLU A 72 13.80 -1.91 8.06
C GLU A 72 12.61 -2.72 7.55
N ILE A 73 12.72 -3.22 6.33
CA ILE A 73 11.71 -4.04 5.66
C ILE A 73 12.44 -5.23 5.02
N LEU A 74 11.93 -6.44 5.25
CA LEU A 74 12.49 -7.68 4.66
C LEU A 74 14.00 -7.84 4.87
N GLY A 75 14.51 -7.37 5.99
CA GLY A 75 15.94 -7.47 6.35
C GLY A 75 16.83 -6.40 5.74
N ALA A 76 16.28 -5.41 5.05
CA ALA A 76 17.03 -4.30 4.47
C ALA A 76 16.52 -2.94 4.97
N LYS A 77 17.41 -1.96 5.02
CA LYS A 77 17.09 -0.60 5.44
C LYS A 77 16.69 0.26 4.25
N PHE A 78 15.51 0.86 4.35
CA PHE A 78 14.97 1.78 3.36
C PHE A 78 14.87 3.18 3.94
N GLU A 79 15.23 4.17 3.15
CA GLU A 79 14.95 5.56 3.49
C GLU A 79 13.47 5.85 3.29
N CYS A 80 12.87 6.58 4.21
CA CYS A 80 11.50 7.09 4.13
C CYS A 80 11.45 8.54 4.61
N VAL A 81 10.27 9.17 4.55
CA VAL A 81 10.11 10.58 4.93
C VAL A 81 9.46 10.76 6.30
N ASP A 82 8.92 9.70 6.86
CA ASP A 82 8.18 9.74 8.11
C ASP A 82 9.09 9.94 9.32
N VAL A 83 8.58 10.69 10.29
CA VAL A 83 9.24 11.03 11.55
C VAL A 83 8.27 10.86 12.72
N GLY A 84 8.78 10.78 13.94
CA GLY A 84 7.95 10.78 15.15
C GLY A 84 7.42 9.40 15.58
N PHE A 85 7.84 8.32 14.95
CA PHE A 85 7.48 6.95 15.35
C PHE A 85 8.29 6.41 16.52
N GLY A 86 9.44 7.02 16.80
CA GLY A 86 10.38 6.54 17.81
C GLY A 86 11.47 5.66 17.21
N LYS A 87 12.21 4.97 18.09
CA LYS A 87 13.32 4.09 17.68
C LYS A 87 12.92 2.62 17.85
N ASN A 88 13.31 1.79 16.89
CA ASN A 88 13.09 0.34 16.91
C ASN A 88 11.62 -0.05 17.17
N LYS A 89 10.69 0.72 16.59
CA LYS A 89 9.25 0.49 16.75
C LYS A 89 8.73 -0.38 15.62
N PRO A 90 8.00 -1.49 15.93
CA PRO A 90 7.26 -2.24 14.93
C PRO A 90 6.18 -1.39 14.27
N VAL A 91 6.12 -1.40 12.96
CA VAL A 91 5.17 -0.63 12.14
C VAL A 91 4.64 -1.47 10.99
N ASP A 92 3.54 -1.05 10.41
CA ASP A 92 3.10 -1.52 9.10
C ASP A 92 3.64 -0.60 8.02
N VAL A 93 4.13 -1.20 6.96
CA VAL A 93 4.65 -0.47 5.79
C VAL A 93 3.77 -0.77 4.60
N VAL A 94 3.27 0.27 3.96
CA VAL A 94 2.42 0.16 2.78
C VAL A 94 3.15 0.74 1.59
N ILE A 95 3.29 -0.07 0.53
CA ILE A 95 3.91 0.32 -0.73
C ILE A 95 2.98 -0.07 -1.87
N ARG A 96 2.59 0.91 -2.69
CA ARG A 96 1.76 0.66 -3.86
C ARG A 96 2.54 -0.12 -4.93
N PRO A 97 1.90 -1.06 -5.65
CA PRO A 97 2.59 -1.84 -6.69
C PRO A 97 3.24 -1.00 -7.79
N GLU A 98 2.61 0.11 -8.16
CA GLU A 98 3.11 1.06 -9.18
C GLU A 98 4.32 1.88 -8.73
N ASP A 99 4.57 1.95 -7.43
CA ASP A 99 5.65 2.74 -6.84
C ASP A 99 6.93 1.91 -6.62
N ILE A 100 6.89 0.63 -6.94
CA ILE A 100 8.06 -0.24 -6.89
C ILE A 100 8.76 -0.23 -8.25
N ASP A 101 10.03 0.18 -8.25
CA ASP A 101 10.88 0.13 -9.42
C ASP A 101 11.72 -1.14 -9.42
N LEU A 102 11.62 -1.91 -10.49
CA LEU A 102 12.50 -3.05 -10.74
C LEU A 102 13.74 -2.56 -11.48
N VAL A 103 14.88 -2.76 -10.88
CA VAL A 103 16.18 -2.32 -11.39
C VAL A 103 17.13 -3.51 -11.45
N LYS A 104 18.37 -3.27 -11.88
CA LYS A 104 19.40 -4.32 -11.81
C LYS A 104 19.66 -4.71 -10.35
N PRO A 105 20.01 -5.97 -10.07
CA PRO A 105 20.22 -6.42 -8.69
C PRO A 105 21.18 -5.55 -7.88
N GLU A 106 22.24 -5.08 -8.49
CA GLU A 106 23.24 -4.20 -7.86
C GLU A 106 22.77 -2.77 -7.60
N GLU A 107 21.69 -2.33 -8.25
CA GLU A 107 21.13 -0.97 -8.12
C GLU A 107 19.97 -0.93 -7.10
N GLY A 108 19.46 -2.06 -6.67
CA GLY A 108 18.35 -2.15 -5.72
C GLY A 108 18.79 -2.12 -4.27
N THR A 109 17.88 -1.71 -3.40
CA THR A 109 18.07 -1.78 -1.95
C THR A 109 18.02 -3.23 -1.45
N ILE A 110 17.20 -4.04 -2.09
CA ILE A 110 17.04 -5.46 -1.81
C ILE A 110 16.87 -6.22 -3.14
N HIS A 111 17.14 -7.51 -3.14
CA HIS A 111 17.06 -8.35 -4.34
C HIS A 111 15.85 -9.28 -4.27
N GLY A 112 15.29 -9.57 -5.43
CA GLY A 112 14.21 -10.54 -5.59
C GLY A 112 14.27 -11.27 -6.92
N ARG A 113 13.34 -12.19 -7.09
CA ARG A 113 13.17 -12.97 -8.32
C ARG A 113 11.72 -12.88 -8.78
N VAL A 114 11.51 -12.58 -10.06
CA VAL A 114 10.18 -12.58 -10.66
C VAL A 114 9.63 -14.00 -10.69
N THR A 115 8.47 -14.21 -10.05
CA THR A 115 7.82 -15.53 -9.96
C THR A 115 6.58 -15.63 -10.84
N HIS A 116 5.88 -14.54 -11.05
CA HIS A 116 4.66 -14.47 -11.89
C HIS A 116 4.67 -13.20 -12.73
N LEU A 117 4.06 -13.31 -13.92
CA LEU A 117 3.95 -12.21 -14.87
C LEU A 117 2.62 -12.31 -15.60
N ILE A 118 1.82 -11.25 -15.55
CA ILE A 118 0.53 -11.12 -16.25
C ILE A 118 0.49 -9.81 -17.01
N PHE A 119 0.11 -9.85 -18.28
CA PHE A 119 -0.14 -8.64 -19.06
C PHE A 119 -1.55 -8.15 -18.84
N LYS A 120 -1.72 -6.91 -18.38
CA LYS A 120 -3.00 -6.28 -18.07
C LYS A 120 -3.48 -5.26 -19.11
N GLY A 121 -2.83 -5.20 -20.26
CA GLY A 121 -3.16 -4.29 -21.37
C GLY A 121 -2.35 -2.99 -21.33
N VAL A 122 -2.38 -2.23 -20.24
CA VAL A 122 -1.64 -0.97 -20.09
C VAL A 122 -0.35 -1.13 -19.29
N HIS A 123 -0.24 -2.19 -18.50
CA HIS A 123 0.94 -2.51 -17.71
C HIS A 123 1.06 -4.02 -17.50
N TYR A 124 2.22 -4.45 -17.01
CA TYR A 124 2.46 -5.80 -16.52
C TYR A 124 2.26 -5.83 -15.01
N GLU A 125 1.61 -6.87 -14.54
CA GLU A 125 1.52 -7.20 -13.13
C GLU A 125 2.47 -8.35 -12.86
N MET A 126 3.39 -8.16 -11.93
CA MET A 126 4.40 -9.13 -11.56
C MET A 126 4.35 -9.42 -10.07
N GLU A 127 4.66 -10.65 -9.72
CA GLU A 127 4.98 -11.02 -8.35
C GLU A 127 6.48 -11.26 -8.27
N VAL A 128 7.12 -10.67 -7.28
CA VAL A 128 8.55 -10.75 -7.05
C VAL A 128 8.80 -11.31 -5.65
N ALA A 129 9.42 -12.48 -5.59
CA ALA A 129 9.77 -13.11 -4.33
C ALA A 129 11.01 -12.44 -3.73
N VAL A 130 10.86 -11.89 -2.52
CA VAL A 130 11.92 -11.24 -1.76
C VAL A 130 11.90 -11.78 -0.33
N ASN A 131 12.92 -12.52 0.06
CA ASN A 131 13.07 -13.07 1.42
C ASN A 131 11.80 -13.75 1.98
N GLY A 132 11.12 -14.53 1.15
CA GLY A 132 9.91 -15.27 1.52
C GLY A 132 8.61 -14.48 1.42
N PHE A 133 8.67 -13.21 1.03
CA PHE A 133 7.50 -12.38 0.76
C PHE A 133 7.33 -12.17 -0.74
N GLU A 134 6.11 -12.24 -1.24
CA GLU A 134 5.81 -11.93 -2.63
C GLU A 134 5.30 -10.50 -2.78
N LEU A 135 6.14 -9.64 -3.37
CA LEU A 135 5.77 -8.27 -3.69
C LEU A 135 4.97 -8.23 -4.99
N LEU A 136 3.86 -7.51 -4.97
CA LEU A 136 3.10 -7.18 -6.16
C LEU A 136 3.68 -5.92 -6.79
N VAL A 137 4.01 -5.99 -8.08
CA VAL A 137 4.63 -4.89 -8.84
C VAL A 137 3.86 -4.63 -10.13
N HIS A 138 3.53 -3.38 -10.37
CA HIS A 138 2.97 -2.92 -11.64
C HIS A 138 4.01 -2.10 -12.39
N SER A 139 4.34 -2.51 -13.61
CA SER A 139 5.34 -1.83 -14.43
C SER A 139 4.94 -1.83 -15.91
N THR A 140 5.32 -0.81 -16.62
CA THR A 140 5.22 -0.76 -18.09
C THR A 140 6.34 -1.57 -18.76
N ASP A 141 7.39 -1.91 -18.03
CA ASP A 141 8.51 -2.70 -18.49
C ASP A 141 8.31 -4.18 -18.20
N LEU A 142 8.78 -5.01 -19.11
CA LEU A 142 8.71 -6.47 -19.00
C LEU A 142 9.94 -7.02 -18.28
N PHE A 143 9.70 -7.80 -17.22
CA PHE A 143 10.72 -8.59 -16.54
C PHE A 143 10.25 -10.05 -16.55
N PRO A 144 10.97 -10.96 -17.24
CA PRO A 144 10.51 -12.34 -17.38
C PRO A 144 10.60 -13.12 -16.07
N VAL A 145 9.70 -14.10 -15.92
CA VAL A 145 9.72 -15.04 -14.79
C VAL A 145 11.10 -15.70 -14.68
N GLY A 146 11.62 -15.73 -13.47
CA GLY A 146 12.94 -16.30 -13.16
C GLY A 146 14.08 -15.28 -13.17
N GLN A 147 13.84 -14.06 -13.64
CA GLN A 147 14.85 -13.00 -13.64
C GLN A 147 15.11 -12.49 -12.22
N GLU A 148 16.37 -12.31 -11.88
CA GLU A 148 16.77 -11.59 -10.67
C GLU A 148 16.71 -10.09 -10.90
N VAL A 149 16.12 -9.38 -9.94
CA VAL A 149 15.91 -7.95 -9.99
C VAL A 149 16.28 -7.30 -8.66
N GLY A 150 16.66 -6.03 -8.72
CA GLY A 150 16.75 -5.17 -7.55
C GLY A 150 15.42 -4.46 -7.34
N ILE A 151 15.11 -4.18 -6.10
CA ILE A 151 13.92 -3.43 -5.68
C ILE A 151 14.34 -2.04 -5.24
N HIS A 152 13.78 -1.03 -5.88
CA HIS A 152 13.95 0.37 -5.52
C HIS A 152 12.58 1.01 -5.27
N VAL A 153 12.46 1.76 -4.19
CA VAL A 153 11.25 2.53 -3.86
C VAL A 153 11.70 3.93 -3.44
N ASP A 154 11.07 4.94 -4.02
CA ASP A 154 11.30 6.32 -3.61
C ASP A 154 10.89 6.51 -2.15
N PRO A 155 11.67 7.22 -1.33
CA PRO A 155 11.34 7.46 0.08
C PRO A 155 9.94 8.06 0.31
N PHE A 156 9.43 8.87 -0.61
CA PHE A 156 8.08 9.44 -0.52
C PHE A 156 6.96 8.41 -0.72
N ASP A 157 7.26 7.30 -1.38
CA ASP A 157 6.28 6.26 -1.72
C ASP A 157 6.20 5.14 -0.67
N ILE A 158 7.02 5.22 0.36
CA ILE A 158 6.98 4.30 1.51
C ILE A 158 6.11 4.92 2.60
N GLN A 159 4.94 4.34 2.84
CA GLN A 159 4.00 4.82 3.85
C GLN A 159 4.14 4.01 5.14
N ILE A 160 4.40 4.70 6.23
CA ILE A 160 4.55 4.09 7.56
C ILE A 160 3.26 4.28 8.36
N MET A 161 2.75 3.21 8.92
CA MET A 161 1.53 3.21 9.72
C MET A 161 1.77 2.52 11.06
N ASN A 162 1.10 3.01 12.10
CA ASN A 162 1.10 2.31 13.38
C ASN A 162 0.38 0.98 13.25
N LYS A 163 0.90 -0.05 13.91
CA LYS A 163 0.17 -1.30 14.06
C LYS A 163 -1.06 -1.09 14.94
N PRO A 164 -2.16 -1.86 14.70
CA PRO A 164 -3.33 -1.84 15.57
C PRO A 164 -2.97 -2.08 17.03
N GLU A 165 -3.63 -1.39 17.95
CA GLU A 165 -3.35 -1.48 19.39
C GLU A 165 -4.00 -2.69 20.08
N SER A 166 -4.96 -3.36 19.43
CA SER A 166 -5.69 -4.51 19.95
C SER A 166 -5.85 -5.62 18.94
N GLU A 167 -5.99 -6.87 19.41
CA GLU A 167 -6.26 -8.02 18.54
C GLU A 167 -7.58 -7.83 17.77
N ASP A 168 -8.56 -7.12 18.33
CA ASP A 168 -9.84 -6.82 17.69
C ASP A 168 -9.66 -5.82 16.54
N GLU A 169 -8.75 -4.85 16.67
CA GLU A 169 -8.41 -3.91 15.60
C GLU A 169 -7.57 -4.58 14.52
N GLU A 170 -6.69 -5.51 14.91
CA GLU A 170 -5.90 -6.29 13.96
C GLU A 170 -6.80 -7.26 13.17
N ALA A 171 -7.74 -7.93 13.81
CA ALA A 171 -8.72 -8.77 13.14
C ALA A 171 -9.59 -7.95 12.17
N ALA A 172 -10.01 -6.76 12.56
CA ALA A 172 -10.75 -5.82 11.71
C ALA A 172 -9.91 -5.31 10.52
N ALA A 173 -8.59 -5.27 10.66
CA ALA A 173 -7.67 -4.81 9.62
C ALA A 173 -7.24 -5.91 8.63
N ILE A 174 -7.38 -7.20 9.00
CA ILE A 174 -6.78 -8.33 8.26
C ILE A 174 -7.83 -9.28 7.64
N GLU A 175 -9.11 -9.25 8.11
CA GLU A 175 -10.12 -10.13 7.53
C GLU A 175 -10.66 -9.59 6.20
N GLU A 176 -9.97 -9.97 5.12
CA GLU A 176 -10.54 -10.53 3.88
C GLU A 176 -9.50 -11.34 3.13
#